data_49e29dc1a0801ab1af11f26f99b85ded
#
_entry.id   49e29dc1a0801ab1af11f26f99b85ded
#
_cell.length_a   1.000
_cell.length_b   1.000
_cell.length_c   1.000
_cell.angle_alpha   90.00
_cell.angle_beta   90.00
_cell.angle_gamma   90.00
#
_symmetry.space_group_name_H-M   'P 1'
#
loop_
_entity.id
_entity.type
_entity.pdbx_description
1 polymer ?
#
loop_
_entity_poly.entity_id
_entity_poly.type
_entity_poly.pdbx_seq_one_letter_code
_entity_poly.pdbx_strand_id
1 'polypeptide(L)'
;MNTRVVQHVVSKVSLVVLVILGVVVLTAGLLVAQATISAGPLALHQVKVIYVAPSSAEFVGLVTSRLEKWDAIRITSQPEEADAILTCQTESRIVPAKVVVRLTTAEATLVDRRSRKPIWRTTKSTALDTTRLAEEIIEQLKKDWRKSASEF
;
A
#
# COMPACT_ATOMS: atom_id res chain seq x y z
N MET A 1 5.86 -72.23 11.29
CA MET A 1 6.09 -70.76 11.25
C MET A 1 4.91 -70.07 11.85
N ASN A 2 5.10 -69.34 12.95
CA ASN A 2 4.01 -68.88 13.83
C ASN A 2 3.26 -67.68 13.29
N THR A 3 2.09 -67.88 12.71
CA THR A 3 1.17 -66.86 12.16
C THR A 3 0.75 -65.79 13.17
N ARG A 4 0.83 -66.07 14.45
CA ARG A 4 0.44 -65.13 15.55
C ARG A 4 1.46 -63.99 15.76
N VAL A 5 2.74 -64.22 15.47
CA VAL A 5 3.79 -63.16 15.61
C VAL A 5 3.65 -62.09 14.55
N VAL A 6 3.26 -62.51 13.34
CA VAL A 6 3.09 -61.53 12.22
C VAL A 6 1.92 -60.58 12.44
N GLN A 7 0.81 -61.08 13.03
CA GLN A 7 -0.37 -60.21 13.29
C GLN A 7 -0.10 -59.15 14.36
N HIS A 8 0.72 -59.41 15.37
CA HIS A 8 1.04 -58.42 16.39
C HIS A 8 1.96 -57.31 15.93
N VAL A 9 2.88 -57.61 14.97
CA VAL A 9 3.78 -56.63 14.43
C VAL A 9 3.03 -55.68 13.47
N VAL A 10 2.15 -56.20 12.65
CA VAL A 10 1.35 -55.42 11.68
C VAL A 10 0.39 -54.45 12.44
N SER A 11 -0.21 -54.88 13.55
CA SER A 11 -1.10 -54.03 14.35
C SER A 11 -0.39 -52.87 15.00
N LYS A 12 0.85 -53.08 15.54
CA LYS A 12 1.63 -52.02 16.19
C LYS A 12 2.19 -50.99 15.18
N VAL A 13 2.59 -51.43 14.02
CA VAL A 13 3.06 -50.54 12.94
C VAL A 13 1.93 -49.68 12.40
N SER A 14 0.73 -50.24 12.24
CA SER A 14 -0.44 -49.49 11.77
C SER A 14 -0.86 -48.40 12.77
N LEU A 15 -0.80 -48.68 14.08
CA LEU A 15 -1.16 -47.71 15.12
C LEU A 15 -0.15 -46.54 15.17
N VAL A 16 1.13 -46.81 15.03
CA VAL A 16 2.18 -45.77 15.05
C VAL A 16 2.05 -44.86 13.82
N VAL A 17 1.79 -45.42 12.63
CA VAL A 17 1.60 -44.63 11.41
C VAL A 17 0.36 -43.74 11.52
N LEU A 18 -0.71 -44.21 12.12
CA LEU A 18 -1.95 -43.44 12.31
C LEU A 18 -1.78 -42.30 13.29
N VAL A 19 -0.98 -42.46 14.36
CA VAL A 19 -0.66 -41.40 15.32
C VAL A 19 0.24 -40.34 14.68
N ILE A 20 1.23 -40.72 13.87
CA ILE A 20 2.10 -39.78 13.18
C ILE A 20 1.32 -38.96 12.15
N LEU A 21 0.41 -39.58 11.38
CA LEU A 21 -0.45 -38.87 10.44
C LEU A 21 -1.40 -37.88 11.17
N GLY A 22 -1.93 -38.27 12.32
CA GLY A 22 -2.79 -37.40 13.13
C GLY A 22 -2.07 -36.15 13.65
N VAL A 23 -0.81 -36.29 14.09
CA VAL A 23 0.00 -35.17 14.58
C VAL A 23 0.40 -34.22 13.46
N VAL A 24 0.73 -34.73 12.27
CA VAL A 24 1.07 -33.89 11.10
C VAL A 24 -0.12 -33.07 10.63
N VAL A 25 -1.33 -33.63 10.65
CA VAL A 25 -2.54 -32.89 10.26
C VAL A 25 -2.90 -31.82 11.30
N LEU A 26 -2.70 -32.07 12.61
CA LEU A 26 -2.95 -31.07 13.65
C LEU A 26 -1.97 -29.91 13.59
N THR A 27 -0.69 -30.15 13.28
CA THR A 27 0.31 -29.08 13.18
C THR A 27 0.14 -28.24 11.93
N ALA A 28 -0.31 -28.82 10.81
CA ALA A 28 -0.63 -28.06 9.58
C ALA A 28 -1.86 -27.17 9.76
N GLY A 29 -2.84 -27.58 10.58
CA GLY A 29 -4.03 -26.79 10.88
C GLY A 29 -3.76 -25.55 11.75
N LEU A 30 -2.76 -25.58 12.64
CA LEU A 30 -2.41 -24.45 13.50
C LEU A 30 -1.59 -23.36 12.79
N LEU A 31 -0.92 -23.67 11.68
CA LEU A 31 -0.13 -22.70 10.91
C LEU A 31 -0.95 -21.84 9.95
N VAL A 32 -2.19 -22.21 9.64
CA VAL A 32 -3.08 -21.45 8.75
C VAL A 32 -3.92 -20.39 9.51
N ALA A 33 -4.00 -20.46 10.84
CA ALA A 33 -4.76 -19.52 11.66
C ALA A 33 -4.03 -18.22 12.02
N GLN A 34 -2.83 -17.98 11.49
CA GLN A 34 -2.06 -16.78 11.77
C GLN A 34 -2.00 -15.86 10.57
N ALA A 35 -3.04 -15.26 10.12
CA ALA A 35 -2.96 -14.00 9.37
C ALA A 35 -4.30 -13.53 8.82
N THR A 36 -5.25 -13.28 9.66
CA THR A 36 -6.23 -12.27 9.33
C THR A 36 -6.49 -11.41 10.56
N ILE A 37 -5.42 -10.81 11.09
CA ILE A 37 -5.60 -9.51 11.71
C ILE A 37 -5.97 -8.63 10.52
N SER A 38 -7.25 -8.43 10.33
CA SER A 38 -7.78 -7.41 9.44
C SER A 38 -7.29 -6.08 10.03
N ALA A 39 -6.06 -5.71 9.66
CA ALA A 39 -5.57 -4.38 9.97
C ALA A 39 -6.59 -3.44 9.34
N GLY A 40 -7.24 -2.63 10.17
CA GLY A 40 -8.13 -1.59 9.69
C GLY A 40 -7.43 -0.75 8.61
N PRO A 41 -8.15 0.07 7.86
CA PRO A 41 -7.54 0.90 6.82
C PRO A 41 -6.41 1.73 7.45
N LEU A 42 -5.25 1.73 6.79
CA LEU A 42 -4.08 2.49 7.21
C LEU A 42 -4.46 3.97 7.37
N ALA A 43 -4.22 4.54 8.54
CA ALA A 43 -4.46 5.96 8.75
C ALA A 43 -3.35 6.80 8.09
N LEU A 44 -3.68 7.99 7.60
CA LEU A 44 -2.76 8.82 6.82
C LEU A 44 -1.45 9.10 7.57
N HIS A 45 -1.49 9.39 8.87
CA HIS A 45 -0.31 9.66 9.70
C HIS A 45 0.59 8.43 9.95
N GLN A 46 0.09 7.23 9.68
CA GLN A 46 0.85 5.98 9.82
C GLN A 46 1.71 5.68 8.59
N VAL A 47 1.47 6.37 7.47
CA VAL A 47 2.28 6.23 6.25
C VAL A 47 3.67 6.78 6.51
N LYS A 48 4.70 5.95 6.34
CA LYS A 48 6.12 6.31 6.49
C LYS A 48 6.89 6.13 5.19
N VAL A 49 6.44 5.22 4.34
CA VAL A 49 7.10 4.88 3.08
C VAL A 49 6.10 4.99 1.94
N ILE A 50 6.44 5.82 0.95
CA ILE A 50 5.60 6.04 -0.24
C ILE A 50 6.34 5.57 -1.48
N TYR A 51 5.65 4.83 -2.34
CA TYR A 51 6.01 4.62 -3.72
C TYR A 51 5.24 5.59 -4.60
N VAL A 52 5.92 6.36 -5.43
CA VAL A 52 5.29 7.25 -6.40
C VAL A 52 5.13 6.49 -7.72
N ALA A 53 3.90 6.20 -8.10
CA ALA A 53 3.63 5.45 -9.31
C ALA A 53 3.99 6.28 -10.56
N PRO A 54 4.59 5.67 -11.59
CA PRO A 54 4.91 6.37 -12.83
C PRO A 54 3.64 6.85 -13.54
N SER A 55 3.62 8.11 -13.91
CA SER A 55 2.58 8.74 -14.73
C SER A 55 3.23 9.79 -15.65
N SER A 56 2.73 11.01 -15.75
CA SER A 56 3.46 12.11 -16.44
C SER A 56 4.85 12.31 -15.81
N ALA A 57 5.91 11.93 -16.51
CA ALA A 57 7.27 11.88 -15.98
C ALA A 57 7.73 13.22 -15.37
N GLU A 58 7.37 14.34 -16.00
CA GLU A 58 7.70 15.67 -15.53
C GLU A 58 7.02 15.98 -14.19
N PHE A 59 5.71 15.77 -14.09
CA PHE A 59 4.96 16.08 -12.87
C PHE A 59 5.33 15.16 -11.71
N VAL A 60 5.53 13.87 -11.99
CA VAL A 60 6.01 12.90 -11.00
C VAL A 60 7.36 13.29 -10.45
N GLY A 61 8.30 13.74 -11.29
CA GLY A 61 9.61 14.24 -10.85
C GLY A 61 9.50 15.44 -9.90
N LEU A 62 8.60 16.38 -10.19
CA LEU A 62 8.32 17.52 -9.32
C LEU A 62 7.74 17.09 -7.96
N VAL A 63 6.78 16.20 -7.96
CA VAL A 63 6.16 15.67 -6.74
C VAL A 63 7.19 14.90 -5.91
N THR A 64 7.96 13.99 -6.52
CA THR A 64 8.98 13.19 -5.85
C THR A 64 10.05 14.08 -5.19
N SER A 65 10.58 15.06 -5.91
CA SER A 65 11.62 15.96 -5.38
C SER A 65 11.13 16.81 -4.19
N ARG A 66 9.84 17.07 -4.10
CA ARG A 66 9.24 17.76 -2.96
C ARG A 66 8.99 16.83 -1.77
N LEU A 67 8.59 15.59 -2.03
CA LEU A 67 8.42 14.57 -0.99
C LEU A 67 9.76 14.19 -0.34
N GLU A 68 10.85 14.09 -1.12
CA GLU A 68 12.19 13.80 -0.61
C GLU A 68 12.70 14.84 0.40
N LYS A 69 12.20 16.07 0.33
CA LYS A 69 12.51 17.14 1.29
C LYS A 69 11.65 17.08 2.56
N TRP A 70 10.79 16.09 2.67
CA TRP A 70 9.92 15.94 3.83
C TRP A 70 10.37 14.76 4.69
N ASP A 71 11.06 15.05 5.78
CA ASP A 71 11.70 14.07 6.66
C ASP A 71 10.75 13.05 7.31
N ALA A 72 9.43 13.34 7.32
CA ALA A 72 8.44 12.42 7.91
C ALA A 72 8.15 11.20 7.02
N ILE A 73 8.53 11.24 5.74
CA ILE A 73 8.20 10.20 4.75
C ILE A 73 9.45 9.83 3.97
N ARG A 74 9.65 8.54 3.75
CA ARG A 74 10.68 7.99 2.87
C ARG A 74 10.08 7.59 1.52
N ILE A 75 10.76 7.90 0.44
CA ILE A 75 10.41 7.43 -0.90
C ILE A 75 11.14 6.12 -1.19
N THR A 76 10.44 5.18 -1.81
CA THR A 76 11.03 3.92 -2.30
C THR A 76 10.79 3.78 -3.80
N SER A 77 11.71 3.10 -4.48
CA SER A 77 11.56 2.69 -5.88
C SER A 77 10.83 1.35 -6.03
N GLN A 78 10.60 0.63 -4.92
CA GLN A 78 10.01 -0.69 -4.91
C GLN A 78 8.59 -0.60 -4.31
N PRO A 79 7.53 -0.85 -5.09
CA PRO A 79 6.15 -0.75 -4.61
C PRO A 79 5.85 -1.73 -3.47
N GLU A 80 6.60 -2.85 -3.38
CA GLU A 80 6.45 -3.87 -2.33
C GLU A 80 6.89 -3.39 -0.95
N GLU A 81 7.82 -2.44 -0.90
CA GLU A 81 8.35 -1.87 0.35
C GLU A 81 7.52 -0.69 0.86
N ALA A 82 6.62 -0.17 0.04
CA ALA A 82 5.82 0.99 0.41
C ALA A 82 4.67 0.62 1.35
N ASP A 83 4.31 1.54 2.23
CA ASP A 83 3.05 1.50 2.99
C ASP A 83 1.90 1.91 2.09
N ALA A 84 2.11 2.93 1.26
CA ALA A 84 1.11 3.48 0.35
C ALA A 84 1.70 3.84 -1.01
N ILE A 85 0.84 3.85 -2.02
CA ILE A 85 1.16 4.18 -3.40
C ILE A 85 0.53 5.54 -3.74
N LEU A 86 1.34 6.50 -4.12
CA LEU A 86 0.88 7.79 -4.61
C LEU A 86 0.76 7.76 -6.13
N THR A 87 -0.44 8.00 -6.64
CA THR A 87 -0.70 8.20 -8.06
C THR A 87 -1.03 9.66 -8.32
N CYS A 88 -0.43 10.23 -9.37
CA CYS A 88 -0.68 11.60 -9.79
C CYS A 88 -1.13 11.60 -11.25
N GLN A 89 -2.24 12.27 -11.55
CA GLN A 89 -2.73 12.45 -12.92
C GLN A 89 -2.85 13.93 -13.20
N THR A 90 -2.44 14.35 -14.40
CA THR A 90 -2.56 15.74 -14.84
C THR A 90 -3.38 15.82 -16.12
N GLU A 91 -4.28 16.77 -16.16
CA GLU A 91 -5.08 17.10 -17.34
C GLU A 91 -4.96 18.59 -17.63
N SER A 92 -4.71 18.94 -18.89
CA SER A 92 -4.68 20.32 -19.32
C SER A 92 -5.79 20.60 -20.33
N ARG A 93 -6.55 21.66 -20.10
CA ARG A 93 -7.60 22.11 -21.01
C ARG A 93 -7.46 23.60 -21.33
N ILE A 94 -7.85 23.96 -22.53
CA ILE A 94 -7.94 25.36 -22.93
C ILE A 94 -9.34 25.86 -22.54
N VAL A 95 -9.38 26.94 -21.76
CA VAL A 95 -10.62 27.59 -21.36
C VAL A 95 -10.78 28.86 -22.19
N PRO A 96 -11.89 28.99 -22.95
CA PRO A 96 -12.17 30.22 -23.68
C PRO A 96 -12.49 31.34 -22.70
N ALA A 97 -11.65 32.38 -22.72
CA ALA A 97 -11.81 33.60 -21.94
C ALA A 97 -11.42 34.78 -22.83
N LYS A 98 -11.42 36.02 -22.30
CA LYS A 98 -10.93 37.18 -23.06
C LYS A 98 -9.49 37.01 -23.57
N VAL A 99 -8.72 36.18 -22.87
CA VAL A 99 -7.38 35.68 -23.28
C VAL A 99 -7.42 34.16 -23.19
N VAL A 100 -6.81 33.45 -24.15
CA VAL A 100 -6.73 31.98 -24.11
C VAL A 100 -5.94 31.55 -22.88
N VAL A 101 -6.59 30.87 -21.96
CA VAL A 101 -5.96 30.37 -20.74
C VAL A 101 -5.90 28.85 -20.78
N ARG A 102 -4.69 28.32 -20.56
CA ARG A 102 -4.51 26.88 -20.32
C ARG A 102 -4.68 26.61 -18.83
N LEU A 103 -5.69 25.84 -18.47
CA LEU A 103 -5.92 25.38 -17.11
C LEU A 103 -5.36 23.97 -16.98
N THR A 104 -4.41 23.75 -16.08
CA THR A 104 -3.90 22.44 -15.72
C THR A 104 -4.49 22.01 -14.38
N THR A 105 -5.10 20.85 -14.38
CA THR A 105 -5.65 20.19 -13.18
C THR A 105 -4.80 18.99 -12.86
N ALA A 106 -4.43 18.82 -11.60
CA ALA A 106 -3.78 17.61 -11.11
C ALA A 106 -4.61 16.97 -10.02
N GLU A 107 -4.75 15.68 -10.12
CA GLU A 107 -5.34 14.83 -9.10
C GLU A 107 -4.24 13.95 -8.51
N ALA A 108 -4.16 13.92 -7.18
CA ALA A 108 -3.27 13.04 -6.44
C ALA A 108 -4.08 12.15 -5.50
N THR A 109 -3.84 10.86 -5.57
CA THR A 109 -4.49 9.85 -4.73
C THR A 109 -3.44 8.98 -4.06
N LEU A 110 -3.50 8.87 -2.74
CA LEU A 110 -2.68 7.97 -1.94
C LEU A 110 -3.52 6.74 -1.57
N VAL A 111 -3.04 5.57 -1.95
CA VAL A 111 -3.73 4.29 -1.79
C VAL A 111 -2.94 3.41 -0.84
N ASP A 112 -3.57 2.87 0.18
CA ASP A 112 -2.97 1.83 1.03
C ASP A 112 -2.58 0.63 0.16
N ARG A 113 -1.33 0.24 0.20
CA ARG A 113 -0.81 -0.85 -0.63
C ARG A 113 -1.48 -2.19 -0.34
N ARG A 114 -1.80 -2.47 0.92
CA ARG A 114 -2.35 -3.77 1.35
C ARG A 114 -3.84 -3.88 1.03
N SER A 115 -4.62 -2.90 1.46
CA SER A 115 -6.08 -2.92 1.29
C SER A 115 -6.54 -2.42 -0.09
N ARG A 116 -5.66 -1.77 -0.85
CA ARG A 116 -5.97 -1.11 -2.14
C ARG A 116 -7.03 -0.03 -2.02
N LYS A 117 -7.29 0.48 -0.81
CA LYS A 117 -8.26 1.54 -0.58
C LYS A 117 -7.58 2.90 -0.58
N PRO A 118 -8.21 3.94 -1.14
CA PRO A 118 -7.70 5.30 -1.04
C PRO A 118 -7.78 5.77 0.42
N ILE A 119 -6.67 6.30 0.93
CA ILE A 119 -6.54 6.87 2.27
C ILE A 119 -6.45 8.39 2.24
N TRP A 120 -6.14 8.95 1.09
CA TRP A 120 -6.12 10.39 0.88
C TRP A 120 -6.29 10.72 -0.61
N ARG A 121 -6.93 11.85 -0.91
CA ARG A 121 -7.10 12.35 -2.27
C ARG A 121 -7.21 13.86 -2.27
N THR A 122 -6.61 14.48 -3.28
CA THR A 122 -6.77 15.91 -3.52
C THR A 122 -6.79 16.21 -5.01
N THR A 123 -7.45 17.30 -5.37
CA THR A 123 -7.46 17.83 -6.73
C THR A 123 -7.12 19.31 -6.66
N LYS A 124 -6.17 19.77 -7.46
CA LYS A 124 -5.77 21.17 -7.57
C LYS A 124 -5.76 21.59 -9.04
N SER A 125 -5.99 22.86 -9.30
CA SER A 125 -5.97 23.42 -10.64
C SER A 125 -5.23 24.74 -10.65
N THR A 126 -4.44 24.97 -11.69
CA THR A 126 -3.70 26.22 -11.88
C THR A 126 -3.73 26.64 -13.35
N ALA A 127 -3.73 27.93 -13.57
CA ALA A 127 -3.52 28.54 -14.90
C ALA A 127 -2.06 28.92 -15.14
N LEU A 128 -1.18 28.71 -14.16
CA LEU A 128 0.20 29.20 -14.16
C LEU A 128 1.18 28.06 -14.45
N ASP A 129 1.70 27.43 -13.41
CA ASP A 129 2.86 26.54 -13.49
C ASP A 129 2.57 25.20 -12.80
N THR A 130 3.00 24.10 -13.43
CA THR A 130 2.92 22.75 -12.89
C THR A 130 3.78 22.57 -11.64
N THR A 131 4.86 23.33 -11.51
CA THR A 131 5.74 23.34 -10.32
C THR A 131 4.96 23.78 -9.08
N ARG A 132 4.21 24.87 -9.21
CA ARG A 132 3.35 25.38 -8.13
C ARG A 132 2.24 24.40 -7.79
N LEU A 133 1.68 23.74 -8.79
CA LEU A 133 0.66 22.73 -8.62
C LEU A 133 1.15 21.53 -7.80
N ALA A 134 2.36 21.05 -8.10
CA ALA A 134 3.01 19.99 -7.31
C ALA A 134 3.25 20.42 -5.85
N GLU A 135 3.68 21.68 -5.64
CA GLU A 135 3.88 22.25 -4.32
C GLU A 135 2.58 22.29 -3.50
N GLU A 136 1.52 22.81 -4.09
CA GLU A 136 0.20 22.90 -3.43
C GLU A 136 -0.37 21.53 -3.04
N ILE A 137 -0.14 20.50 -3.87
CA ILE A 137 -0.53 19.11 -3.56
C ILE A 137 0.25 18.58 -2.37
N ILE A 138 1.57 18.76 -2.35
CA ILE A 138 2.40 18.26 -1.26
C ILE A 138 2.15 19.02 0.04
N GLU A 139 1.94 20.32 0.01
CA GLU A 139 1.58 21.08 1.21
C GLU A 139 0.20 20.68 1.76
N GLN A 140 -0.75 20.36 0.87
CA GLN A 140 -2.03 19.81 1.30
C GLN A 140 -1.85 18.43 1.96
N LEU A 141 -1.03 17.55 1.38
CA LEU A 141 -0.73 16.22 1.96
C LEU A 141 -0.11 16.37 3.35
N LYS A 142 0.88 17.24 3.51
CA LYS A 142 1.54 17.52 4.80
C LYS A 142 0.57 18.04 5.85
N LYS A 143 -0.32 18.95 5.44
CA LYS A 143 -1.34 19.51 6.34
C LYS A 143 -2.30 18.42 6.83
N ASP A 144 -2.82 17.62 5.93
CA ASP A 144 -3.79 16.56 6.25
C ASP A 144 -3.13 15.43 7.05
N TRP A 145 -1.85 15.12 6.77
CA TRP A 145 -1.07 14.16 7.53
C TRP A 145 -0.89 14.60 8.99
N ARG A 146 -0.52 15.88 9.22
CA ARG A 146 -0.39 16.44 10.57
C ARG A 146 -1.74 16.45 11.30
N LYS A 147 -2.81 16.81 10.60
CA LYS A 147 -4.16 16.78 11.16
C LYS A 147 -4.55 15.37 11.60
N SER A 148 -4.33 14.37 10.73
CA SER A 148 -4.57 12.97 11.06
C SER A 148 -3.76 12.50 12.28
N ALA A 149 -2.54 13.02 12.50
CA ALA A 149 -1.73 12.70 13.67
C ALA A 149 -2.22 13.34 14.97
N SER A 150 -2.96 14.44 14.90
CA SER A 150 -3.49 15.15 16.07
C SER A 150 -4.86 14.65 16.55
N GLU A 151 -5.52 13.81 15.76
CA GLU A 151 -6.84 13.25 16.07
C GLU A 151 -6.77 11.92 16.83
N PHE A 152 -5.55 11.40 17.06
CA PHE A 152 -5.24 10.17 17.80
C PHE A 152 -4.32 10.41 18.98
#